data_6cc238e409187f39eb28d8380255a6f4
#
_entry.id   6cc238e409187f39eb28d8380255a6f4
#
_cell.length_a   1.000
_cell.length_b   1.000
_cell.length_c   1.000
_cell.angle_alpha   90.00
_cell.angle_beta   90.00
_cell.angle_gamma   90.00
#
_symmetry.space_group_name_H-M   'P 1'
#
loop_
_entity.id
_entity.type
_entity.pdbx_description
1 polymer ?
#
loop_
_entity_poly.entity_id
_entity_poly.type
_entity_poly.pdbx_seq_one_letter_code
_entity_poly.pdbx_strand_id
1 'polypeptide(L)'
;KDMHLTGEQVCYCPALNPQFREERRGISMAKIDNAYAYYISTYAQKTVSRYDSHKKSELRKVYNEIVKINKDSPLYKIPNLTDAKKYAIDIKENARSIQNVVASLSDQYGSFEDSFKKKVAMSSDDEKVSVTYIGDGSEESKTNNFDIEVQRLATPQINQGRFLKDNTLSMRPGAYSFDLNTSGAAYEFQYNINSDETNLDVLDKLARLVNSSSLGITAEILSDGNGSSALKLTSIQTGLADNETELFSIAPDASTGSTEIMDQLGIDRITSPAQSSAFTLNGTSHSSLTNTFSINQVFELTLSLIHI
;
A
#
# COMPACT_ATOMS: atom_id res chain seq x y z
N LYS A 1 -35.33 -25.93 30.57
CA LYS A 1 -34.65 -27.01 29.83
C LYS A 1 -33.22 -26.56 29.63
N ASP A 2 -32.43 -27.10 30.46
CA ASP A 2 -31.03 -26.82 30.71
C ASP A 2 -30.15 -27.30 29.57
N MET A 3 -29.15 -26.51 29.22
CA MET A 3 -28.00 -26.99 28.49
C MET A 3 -26.73 -26.43 29.07
N HIS A 4 -26.11 -27.26 29.91
CA HIS A 4 -24.74 -27.11 30.37
C HIS A 4 -23.77 -27.20 29.19
N LEU A 5 -22.87 -26.25 29.11
CA LEU A 5 -21.62 -26.38 28.35
C LEU A 5 -20.44 -26.09 29.30
N THR A 6 -19.88 -27.17 29.80
CA THR A 6 -18.52 -27.22 30.33
C THR A 6 -17.59 -27.51 29.16
N GLY A 7 -16.67 -26.63 28.91
CA GLY A 7 -15.59 -26.78 27.95
C GLY A 7 -14.31 -26.21 28.53
N GLU A 8 -13.60 -27.04 29.31
CA GLU A 8 -12.20 -26.77 29.64
C GLU A 8 -11.36 -26.89 28.39
N GLN A 9 -10.85 -25.77 27.94
CA GLN A 9 -9.84 -25.73 26.88
C GLN A 9 -8.46 -25.81 27.52
N VAL A 10 -7.94 -27.03 27.58
CA VAL A 10 -6.55 -27.31 27.96
C VAL A 10 -5.65 -26.85 26.84
N CYS A 11 -4.96 -25.75 27.04
CA CYS A 11 -3.87 -25.35 26.16
C CYS A 11 -2.70 -26.30 26.29
N TYR A 12 -2.52 -27.19 25.33
CA TYR A 12 -1.32 -28.02 25.21
C TYR A 12 -0.17 -27.15 24.70
N CYS A 13 0.74 -26.80 25.60
CA CYS A 13 2.06 -26.32 25.21
C CYS A 13 2.91 -27.52 24.79
N PRO A 14 3.45 -27.57 23.57
CA PRO A 14 4.41 -28.62 23.21
C PRO A 14 5.68 -28.44 24.04
N ALA A 15 6.07 -29.52 24.70
CA ALA A 15 7.29 -29.60 25.51
C ALA A 15 8.51 -29.28 24.63
N LEU A 16 9.19 -28.21 24.96
CA LEU A 16 10.47 -27.85 24.36
C LEU A 16 11.49 -28.97 24.61
N ASN A 17 12.13 -29.40 23.52
CA ASN A 17 13.17 -30.39 23.45
C ASN A 17 14.25 -30.15 24.53
N PRO A 18 14.61 -31.14 25.37
CA PRO A 18 15.56 -30.98 26.48
C PRO A 18 16.96 -30.50 26.06
N GLN A 19 17.36 -30.72 24.82
CA GLN A 19 18.68 -30.28 24.32
C GLN A 19 18.81 -28.75 24.20
N PHE A 20 17.71 -28.03 23.99
CA PHE A 20 17.76 -26.56 23.95
C PHE A 20 17.79 -25.90 25.34
N ARG A 21 17.62 -26.67 26.39
CA ARG A 21 17.63 -26.14 27.78
C ARG A 21 19.05 -26.04 28.35
N GLU A 22 20.01 -26.78 27.83
CA GLU A 22 21.40 -26.75 28.30
C GLU A 22 22.23 -25.60 27.72
N GLU A 23 22.02 -25.22 26.45
CA GLU A 23 22.80 -24.13 25.87
C GLU A 23 22.43 -22.74 26.38
N ARG A 24 21.19 -22.54 26.84
CA ARG A 24 20.81 -21.25 27.46
C ARG A 24 21.31 -21.06 28.88
N ARG A 25 21.72 -22.14 29.53
CA ARG A 25 22.30 -22.06 30.90
C ARG A 25 23.74 -21.56 30.91
N GLY A 26 24.47 -21.68 29.77
CA GLY A 26 25.90 -21.39 29.73
C GLY A 26 26.28 -19.91 29.71
N ILE A 27 25.41 -19.02 29.24
CA ILE A 27 25.80 -17.62 28.97
C ILE A 27 25.30 -16.64 30.04
N SER A 28 24.18 -16.93 30.70
CA SER A 28 23.59 -16.01 31.72
C SER A 28 23.97 -16.36 33.17
N MET A 29 24.35 -17.61 33.45
CA MET A 29 24.57 -18.09 34.81
C MET A 29 26.03 -17.97 35.29
N ALA A 30 27.00 -17.89 34.40
CA ALA A 30 28.41 -17.89 34.77
C ALA A 30 28.85 -16.69 35.63
N LYS A 31 28.18 -15.53 35.51
CA LYS A 31 28.48 -14.38 36.37
C LYS A 31 27.75 -14.42 37.72
N ILE A 32 26.57 -15.01 37.75
CA ILE A 32 25.77 -15.15 38.99
C ILE A 32 26.32 -16.32 39.82
N ASP A 33 26.70 -17.41 39.17
CA ASP A 33 27.31 -18.56 39.84
C ASP A 33 28.68 -18.22 40.42
N ASN A 34 29.50 -17.42 39.75
CA ASN A 34 30.77 -16.94 40.28
C ASN A 34 30.59 -16.00 41.49
N ALA A 35 29.60 -15.10 41.43
CA ALA A 35 29.27 -14.24 42.58
C ALA A 35 28.68 -15.07 43.73
N TYR A 36 27.81 -16.03 43.43
CA TYR A 36 27.23 -16.93 44.41
C TYR A 36 28.29 -17.90 45.00
N ALA A 37 29.14 -18.49 44.19
CA ALA A 37 30.25 -19.35 44.62
C ALA A 37 31.27 -18.57 45.45
N TYR A 38 31.59 -17.33 45.10
CA TYR A 38 32.43 -16.43 45.90
C TYR A 38 31.78 -16.11 47.26
N TYR A 39 30.49 -15.83 47.26
CA TYR A 39 29.75 -15.60 48.49
C TYR A 39 29.72 -16.86 49.38
N ILE A 40 29.43 -18.01 48.84
CA ILE A 40 29.41 -19.28 49.58
C ILE A 40 30.81 -19.64 50.08
N SER A 41 31.85 -19.55 49.26
CA SER A 41 33.23 -19.86 49.67
C SER A 41 33.75 -18.91 50.74
N THR A 42 33.31 -17.67 50.72
CA THR A 42 33.78 -16.65 51.68
C THR A 42 33.01 -16.66 52.99
N TYR A 43 31.73 -17.01 52.93
CA TYR A 43 30.85 -16.88 54.10
C TYR A 43 30.28 -18.20 54.64
N ALA A 44 30.31 -19.30 53.87
CA ALA A 44 29.80 -20.58 54.30
C ALA A 44 30.85 -21.46 55.02
N GLN A 45 32.07 -20.99 55.13
CA GLN A 45 33.10 -21.72 55.90
C GLN A 45 33.04 -21.37 57.35
N LYS A 46 32.63 -22.30 58.06
CA LYS A 46 32.76 -22.75 59.43
C LYS A 46 31.39 -23.02 59.98
N THR A 47 31.27 -24.17 60.57
CA THR A 47 30.18 -24.57 61.45
C THR A 47 29.99 -23.58 62.61
N VAL A 48 29.48 -22.42 62.23
CA VAL A 48 29.10 -21.39 63.20
C VAL A 48 27.75 -21.78 63.75
N SER A 49 27.68 -22.00 65.06
CA SER A 49 26.41 -22.19 65.74
C SER A 49 25.45 -21.07 65.33
N ARG A 50 24.16 -21.38 65.19
CA ARG A 50 23.08 -20.43 64.93
C ARG A 50 23.08 -19.21 65.84
N TYR A 51 23.74 -19.34 67.00
CA TYR A 51 23.93 -18.28 67.99
C TYR A 51 25.18 -17.42 67.78
N ASP A 52 26.19 -17.93 67.07
CA ASP A 52 27.42 -17.16 66.77
C ASP A 52 27.26 -16.15 65.63
N SER A 53 26.30 -16.36 64.75
CA SER A 53 25.99 -15.43 63.72
C SER A 53 25.39 -14.07 64.12
N HIS A 54 25.12 -13.96 65.46
CA HIS A 54 24.53 -12.74 66.02
C HIS A 54 25.48 -11.90 66.84
N LYS A 55 26.78 -12.23 66.85
CA LYS A 55 27.79 -11.35 67.49
C LYS A 55 27.86 -10.02 66.73
N LYS A 56 27.61 -8.93 67.45
CA LYS A 56 27.57 -7.56 66.90
C LYS A 56 28.84 -7.20 66.14
N SER A 57 29.99 -7.73 66.54
CA SER A 57 31.27 -7.51 65.80
C SER A 57 31.33 -8.19 64.45
N GLU A 58 30.77 -9.36 64.32
CA GLU A 58 30.74 -10.10 63.04
C GLU A 58 29.70 -9.52 62.06
N LEU A 59 28.53 -9.18 62.56
CA LEU A 59 27.54 -8.47 61.79
C LEU A 59 28.09 -7.12 61.29
N ARG A 60 28.85 -6.41 62.13
CA ARG A 60 29.49 -5.16 61.73
C ARG A 60 30.59 -5.36 60.69
N LYS A 61 31.32 -6.47 60.76
CA LYS A 61 32.31 -6.82 59.76
C LYS A 61 31.67 -7.13 58.39
N VAL A 62 30.65 -7.98 58.39
CA VAL A 62 29.87 -8.29 57.18
C VAL A 62 29.24 -7.03 56.61
N TYR A 63 28.63 -6.19 57.41
CA TYR A 63 28.09 -4.91 56.94
C TYR A 63 29.15 -4.02 56.30
N ASN A 64 30.34 -3.87 56.92
CA ASN A 64 31.41 -3.06 56.36
C ASN A 64 31.96 -3.64 55.04
N GLU A 65 32.02 -4.96 54.89
CA GLU A 65 32.42 -5.62 53.65
C GLU A 65 31.38 -5.41 52.54
N ILE A 66 30.10 -5.52 52.85
CA ILE A 66 29.02 -5.19 51.89
C ILE A 66 29.11 -3.72 51.45
N VAL A 67 29.31 -2.82 52.43
CA VAL A 67 29.45 -1.37 52.10
C VAL A 67 30.68 -1.12 51.24
N LYS A 68 31.79 -1.83 51.47
CA LYS A 68 33.01 -1.72 50.67
C LYS A 68 32.78 -2.24 49.25
N ILE A 69 32.18 -3.40 49.10
CA ILE A 69 31.81 -3.95 47.77
C ILE A 69 30.92 -3.02 47.01
N ASN A 70 29.90 -2.44 47.65
CA ASN A 70 29.02 -1.47 47.04
C ASN A 70 29.76 -0.18 46.61
N LYS A 71 30.68 0.30 47.43
CA LYS A 71 31.50 1.47 47.10
C LYS A 71 32.45 1.23 45.95
N ASP A 72 32.96 0.02 45.80
CA ASP A 72 33.86 -0.37 44.71
C ASP A 72 33.14 -0.75 43.44
N SER A 73 31.79 -0.87 43.49
CA SER A 73 30.99 -1.14 42.30
C SER A 73 31.05 0.03 41.32
N PRO A 74 31.05 -0.23 40.00
CA PRO A 74 31.07 0.84 38.99
C PRO A 74 29.92 1.83 39.12
N LEU A 75 28.75 1.37 39.57
CA LEU A 75 27.56 2.21 39.79
C LEU A 75 27.71 3.15 41.00
N TYR A 76 28.48 2.75 42.01
CA TYR A 76 28.71 3.58 43.21
C TYR A 76 29.73 4.71 42.94
N LYS A 77 30.56 4.56 41.90
CA LYS A 77 31.55 5.57 41.51
C LYS A 77 30.93 6.72 40.69
N ILE A 78 29.62 6.59 40.35
CA ILE A 78 28.93 7.67 39.64
C ILE A 78 28.49 8.70 40.68
N PRO A 79 28.98 9.94 40.59
CA PRO A 79 28.83 10.96 41.66
C PRO A 79 27.39 11.46 41.83
N ASN A 80 26.51 11.16 40.88
CA ASN A 80 25.11 11.57 40.93
C ASN A 80 24.17 10.36 40.72
N LEU A 81 23.32 10.07 41.68
CA LEU A 81 22.37 8.95 41.62
C LEU A 81 21.36 9.11 40.46
N THR A 82 21.02 10.35 40.11
CA THR A 82 20.11 10.65 39.00
C THR A 82 20.78 10.32 37.67
N ASP A 83 22.05 10.66 37.50
CA ASP A 83 22.81 10.34 36.29
C ASP A 83 23.07 8.83 36.18
N ALA A 84 23.29 8.15 37.31
CA ALA A 84 23.41 6.69 37.35
C ALA A 84 22.13 6.00 36.89
N LYS A 85 20.97 6.48 37.32
CA LYS A 85 19.67 5.97 36.88
C LYS A 85 19.43 6.23 35.42
N LYS A 86 19.75 7.45 34.94
CA LYS A 86 19.64 7.81 33.55
C LYS A 86 20.51 6.91 32.69
N TYR A 87 21.78 6.74 33.06
CA TYR A 87 22.72 5.86 32.35
C TYR A 87 22.26 4.42 32.29
N ALA A 88 21.69 3.88 33.38
CA ALA A 88 21.12 2.54 33.40
C ALA A 88 19.88 2.41 32.51
N ILE A 89 19.06 3.45 32.43
CA ILE A 89 17.92 3.52 31.53
C ILE A 89 18.40 3.58 30.08
N ASP A 90 19.38 4.42 29.77
CA ASP A 90 19.92 4.57 28.42
C ASP A 90 20.56 3.25 27.92
N ILE A 91 21.30 2.53 28.78
CA ILE A 91 21.81 1.19 28.46
C ILE A 91 20.67 0.22 28.18
N LYS A 92 19.62 0.21 29.01
CA LYS A 92 18.47 -0.68 28.81
C LYS A 92 17.73 -0.37 27.51
N GLU A 93 17.53 0.89 27.18
CA GLU A 93 16.87 1.31 25.94
C GLU A 93 17.72 0.97 24.70
N ASN A 94 19.03 1.19 24.78
CA ASN A 94 19.96 0.78 23.72
C ASN A 94 19.99 -0.75 23.53
N ALA A 95 19.99 -1.49 24.62
CA ALA A 95 19.92 -2.96 24.57
C ALA A 95 18.59 -3.44 23.96
N ARG A 96 17.47 -2.80 24.30
CA ARG A 96 16.17 -3.09 23.68
C ARG A 96 16.15 -2.75 22.19
N SER A 97 16.73 -1.61 21.84
CA SER A 97 16.84 -1.22 20.42
C SER A 97 17.64 -2.24 19.61
N ILE A 98 18.78 -2.69 20.14
CA ILE A 98 19.56 -3.77 19.52
C ILE A 98 18.76 -5.07 19.46
N GLN A 99 18.08 -5.44 20.54
CA GLN A 99 17.23 -6.64 20.57
C GLN A 99 16.11 -6.56 19.51
N ASN A 100 15.47 -5.41 19.36
CA ASN A 100 14.44 -5.22 18.36
C ASN A 100 15.01 -5.32 16.94
N VAL A 101 16.19 -4.75 16.68
CA VAL A 101 16.88 -4.88 15.40
C VAL A 101 17.24 -6.34 15.12
N VAL A 102 17.82 -7.04 16.10
CA VAL A 102 18.15 -8.48 15.97
C VAL A 102 16.89 -9.32 15.79
N ALA A 103 15.83 -9.04 16.56
CA ALA A 103 14.55 -9.73 16.40
C ALA A 103 13.90 -9.48 15.04
N SER A 104 14.03 -8.28 14.52
CA SER A 104 13.54 -7.94 13.18
C SER A 104 14.37 -8.58 12.05
N LEU A 105 15.63 -8.90 12.32
CA LEU A 105 16.53 -9.62 11.40
C LEU A 105 16.43 -11.15 11.54
N SER A 106 15.81 -11.65 12.62
CA SER A 106 15.68 -13.07 12.88
C SER A 106 14.33 -13.59 12.42
N ASP A 107 14.30 -14.79 11.89
CA ASP A 107 13.15 -15.50 11.32
C ASP A 107 11.98 -15.69 12.31
N GLN A 108 12.20 -15.45 13.58
CA GLN A 108 11.22 -15.70 14.64
C GLN A 108 10.04 -14.69 14.67
N TYR A 109 10.18 -13.56 13.95
CA TYR A 109 9.15 -12.51 13.84
C TYR A 109 8.92 -12.00 12.39
N GLY A 110 9.49 -12.67 11.42
CA GLY A 110 8.99 -12.76 10.04
C GLY A 110 9.02 -11.52 9.15
N SER A 111 9.67 -10.41 9.49
CA SER A 111 9.51 -9.22 8.64
C SER A 111 10.74 -8.79 7.84
N PHE A 112 11.92 -9.28 8.14
CA PHE A 112 13.13 -8.86 7.41
C PHE A 112 13.75 -9.95 6.55
N GLU A 113 13.50 -11.22 6.80
CA GLU A 113 13.95 -12.28 5.92
C GLU A 113 13.30 -12.14 4.54
N ASP A 114 12.00 -11.79 4.51
CA ASP A 114 11.29 -11.47 3.28
C ASP A 114 11.85 -10.22 2.58
N SER A 115 12.41 -9.28 3.34
CA SER A 115 13.06 -8.09 2.77
C SER A 115 14.39 -8.40 2.10
N PHE A 116 15.15 -9.37 2.63
CA PHE A 116 16.41 -9.84 2.00
C PHE A 116 16.16 -10.78 0.82
N LYS A 117 15.00 -11.43 0.79
CA LYS A 117 14.57 -12.29 -0.33
C LYS A 117 13.84 -11.50 -1.42
N LYS A 118 13.60 -10.19 -1.22
CA LYS A 118 12.96 -9.35 -2.23
C LYS A 118 13.72 -9.40 -3.55
N LYS A 119 13.05 -9.95 -4.53
CA LYS A 119 13.50 -9.89 -5.92
C LYS A 119 13.15 -8.50 -6.46
N VAL A 120 14.05 -7.94 -7.24
CA VAL A 120 13.85 -6.68 -7.93
C VAL A 120 13.84 -6.98 -9.42
N ALA A 121 12.82 -6.49 -10.10
CA ALA A 121 12.79 -6.47 -11.54
C ALA A 121 13.41 -5.15 -12.02
N MET A 122 14.15 -5.20 -13.11
CA MET A 122 14.78 -4.02 -13.71
C MET A 122 14.49 -4.02 -15.21
N SER A 123 14.11 -2.87 -15.72
CA SER A 123 14.01 -2.62 -17.15
C SER A 123 15.32 -2.06 -17.70
N SER A 124 15.62 -2.32 -18.97
CA SER A 124 16.73 -1.66 -19.68
C SER A 124 16.38 -0.23 -20.07
N ASP A 125 15.09 0.12 -20.12
CA ASP A 125 14.56 1.43 -20.48
C ASP A 125 13.25 1.67 -19.72
N ASP A 126 13.35 2.23 -18.52
CA ASP A 126 12.21 2.50 -17.66
C ASP A 126 11.27 3.59 -18.22
N GLU A 127 11.73 4.38 -19.18
CA GLU A 127 10.89 5.38 -19.87
C GLU A 127 9.89 4.73 -20.81
N LYS A 128 10.22 3.56 -21.37
CA LYS A 128 9.35 2.82 -22.30
C LYS A 128 8.55 1.73 -21.59
N VAL A 129 9.20 1.00 -20.69
CA VAL A 129 8.57 -0.08 -19.94
C VAL A 129 9.09 -0.07 -18.53
N SER A 130 8.25 0.27 -17.57
CA SER A 130 8.57 0.07 -16.17
C SER A 130 8.12 -1.31 -15.71
N VAL A 131 8.90 -1.93 -14.83
CA VAL A 131 8.63 -3.27 -14.32
C VAL A 131 8.71 -3.29 -12.80
N THR A 132 7.73 -3.92 -12.17
CA THR A 132 7.69 -4.13 -10.73
C THR A 132 7.54 -5.62 -10.43
N TYR A 133 8.33 -6.15 -9.50
CA TYR A 133 8.16 -7.50 -9.02
C TYR A 133 7.02 -7.54 -7.99
N ILE A 134 5.98 -8.32 -8.25
CA ILE A 134 4.78 -8.47 -7.40
C ILE A 134 4.64 -9.88 -6.81
N GLY A 135 5.55 -10.80 -7.15
CA GLY A 135 5.55 -12.17 -6.64
C GLY A 135 5.85 -12.24 -5.14
N ASP A 136 5.48 -13.36 -4.52
CA ASP A 136 5.69 -13.62 -3.08
C ASP A 136 7.12 -14.02 -2.70
N GLY A 137 8.04 -14.12 -3.69
CA GLY A 137 9.41 -14.54 -3.47
C GLY A 137 9.63 -16.05 -3.34
N SER A 138 8.55 -16.83 -3.26
CA SER A 138 8.59 -18.30 -3.07
C SER A 138 9.04 -19.07 -4.33
N GLU A 139 9.02 -18.44 -5.48
CA GLU A 139 9.45 -19.08 -6.72
C GLU A 139 10.98 -19.23 -6.77
N GLU A 140 11.44 -20.46 -7.02
CA GLU A 140 12.86 -20.74 -7.28
C GLU A 140 13.39 -19.82 -8.37
N SER A 141 14.53 -19.20 -8.11
CA SER A 141 15.17 -18.16 -8.89
C SER A 141 15.55 -18.61 -10.31
N LYS A 142 14.57 -18.65 -11.20
CA LYS A 142 14.85 -18.52 -12.62
C LYS A 142 14.90 -17.02 -12.91
N THR A 143 16.04 -16.53 -13.34
CA THR A 143 16.16 -15.21 -13.96
C THR A 143 15.28 -15.21 -15.21
N ASN A 144 14.08 -14.69 -15.10
CA ASN A 144 13.21 -14.53 -16.24
C ASN A 144 13.59 -13.21 -16.91
N ASN A 145 14.27 -13.31 -18.05
CA ASN A 145 14.48 -12.18 -18.93
C ASN A 145 13.35 -12.17 -19.97
N PHE A 146 12.78 -11.00 -20.19
CA PHE A 146 11.76 -10.78 -21.22
C PHE A 146 12.25 -9.70 -22.17
N ASP A 147 12.09 -9.96 -23.46
CA ASP A 147 12.24 -8.94 -24.49
C ASP A 147 10.86 -8.38 -24.83
N ILE A 148 10.67 -7.08 -24.63
CA ILE A 148 9.41 -6.39 -24.87
C ILE A 148 9.62 -5.26 -25.87
N GLU A 149 8.81 -5.28 -26.94
CA GLU A 149 8.75 -4.21 -27.91
C GLU A 149 7.35 -3.61 -27.92
N VAL A 150 7.21 -2.33 -27.58
CA VAL A 150 5.94 -1.62 -27.51
C VAL A 150 5.63 -1.06 -28.89
N GLN A 151 4.52 -1.51 -29.48
CA GLN A 151 4.05 -1.05 -30.79
C GLN A 151 3.04 0.08 -30.66
N ARG A 152 2.15 0.00 -29.67
CA ARG A 152 1.09 0.97 -29.43
C ARG A 152 0.62 0.90 -27.98
N LEU A 153 0.30 2.05 -27.40
CA LEU A 153 -0.35 2.14 -26.09
C LEU A 153 -1.87 1.98 -26.20
N ALA A 154 -2.47 1.51 -25.13
CA ALA A 154 -3.90 1.58 -24.96
C ALA A 154 -4.33 3.03 -24.75
N THR A 155 -5.40 3.42 -25.43
CA THR A 155 -5.98 4.77 -25.35
C THR A 155 -7.45 4.72 -24.97
N PRO A 156 -7.96 5.73 -24.24
CA PRO A 156 -9.37 5.86 -23.95
C PRO A 156 -10.17 6.29 -25.19
N GLN A 157 -11.47 6.10 -25.15
CA GLN A 157 -12.39 6.72 -26.08
C GLN A 157 -12.61 8.17 -25.71
N ILE A 158 -12.61 9.04 -26.74
CA ILE A 158 -12.90 10.46 -26.57
C ILE A 158 -14.04 10.82 -27.54
N ASN A 159 -15.11 11.36 -26.97
CA ASN A 159 -16.17 12.04 -27.70
C ASN A 159 -16.00 13.53 -27.46
N GLN A 160 -15.95 14.32 -28.52
CA GLN A 160 -15.83 15.77 -28.41
C GLN A 160 -16.96 16.44 -29.17
N GLY A 161 -17.69 17.27 -28.46
CA GLY A 161 -18.77 18.08 -29.00
C GLY A 161 -18.28 19.23 -29.89
N ARG A 162 -19.23 19.96 -30.42
CA ARG A 162 -18.97 21.16 -31.22
C ARG A 162 -18.61 22.34 -30.31
N PHE A 163 -17.77 23.23 -30.79
CA PHE A 163 -17.49 24.49 -30.12
C PHE A 163 -18.68 25.43 -30.29
N LEU A 164 -19.28 25.82 -29.17
CA LEU A 164 -20.41 26.74 -29.09
C LEU A 164 -19.95 28.06 -28.46
N LYS A 165 -20.50 29.18 -28.91
CA LYS A 165 -20.16 30.51 -28.36
C LYS A 165 -20.58 30.57 -26.87
N ASP A 166 -19.66 30.96 -25.99
CA ASP A 166 -19.85 30.91 -24.55
C ASP A 166 -21.01 31.77 -24.07
N ASN A 167 -21.12 32.99 -24.56
CA ASN A 167 -22.02 34.04 -24.05
C ASN A 167 -23.39 34.10 -24.78
N THR A 168 -23.74 33.07 -25.52
CA THR A 168 -25.04 32.97 -26.22
C THR A 168 -25.71 31.66 -25.89
N LEU A 169 -27.03 31.61 -25.99
CA LEU A 169 -27.79 30.37 -25.94
C LEU A 169 -28.19 29.96 -27.37
N SER A 170 -27.63 28.89 -27.88
CA SER A 170 -27.94 28.37 -29.24
C SER A 170 -29.10 27.35 -29.17
N MET A 171 -29.33 26.77 -28.02
CA MET A 171 -30.27 25.70 -27.79
C MET A 171 -31.63 26.28 -27.33
N ARG A 172 -32.72 25.59 -27.66
CA ARG A 172 -34.06 26.00 -27.18
C ARG A 172 -34.19 25.68 -25.69
N PRO A 173 -34.77 26.59 -24.89
CA PRO A 173 -35.14 26.27 -23.52
C PRO A 173 -36.15 25.13 -23.46
N GLY A 174 -35.97 24.20 -22.52
CA GLY A 174 -36.86 23.04 -22.38
C GLY A 174 -36.22 21.93 -21.52
N ALA A 175 -36.99 20.88 -21.32
CA ALA A 175 -36.52 19.65 -20.66
C ALA A 175 -36.11 18.67 -21.72
N TYR A 176 -34.93 18.09 -21.55
CA TYR A 176 -34.31 17.17 -22.49
C TYR A 176 -33.71 15.96 -21.76
N SER A 177 -33.57 14.86 -22.50
CA SER A 177 -32.84 13.67 -22.01
C SER A 177 -31.98 13.08 -23.12
N PHE A 178 -30.98 12.35 -22.68
CA PHE A 178 -30.16 11.52 -23.56
C PHE A 178 -29.79 10.22 -22.84
N ASP A 179 -29.61 9.17 -23.60
CA ASP A 179 -29.14 7.90 -23.13
C ASP A 179 -27.63 7.79 -23.28
N LEU A 180 -26.95 7.43 -22.21
CA LEU A 180 -25.56 7.05 -22.22
C LEU A 180 -25.48 5.54 -22.05
N ASN A 181 -25.03 4.87 -23.09
CA ASN A 181 -24.91 3.42 -23.14
C ASN A 181 -23.46 3.01 -22.89
N THR A 182 -23.23 2.06 -22.02
CA THR A 182 -21.96 1.39 -21.78
C THR A 182 -22.13 -0.10 -22.08
N SER A 183 -21.03 -0.87 -22.11
CA SER A 183 -21.09 -2.32 -22.34
C SER A 183 -22.01 -3.09 -21.36
N GLY A 184 -22.32 -2.52 -20.20
CA GLY A 184 -23.10 -3.18 -19.16
C GLY A 184 -24.52 -2.66 -18.97
N ALA A 185 -24.83 -1.41 -19.36
CA ALA A 185 -26.13 -0.79 -19.08
C ALA A 185 -26.37 0.49 -19.88
N ALA A 186 -27.62 0.86 -20.02
CA ALA A 186 -28.08 2.15 -20.53
C ALA A 186 -28.56 3.04 -19.37
N TYR A 187 -28.16 4.29 -19.39
CA TYR A 187 -28.49 5.27 -18.35
C TYR A 187 -29.09 6.52 -19.00
N GLU A 188 -30.30 6.87 -18.60
CA GLU A 188 -30.97 8.08 -19.04
C GLU A 188 -30.56 9.28 -18.20
N PHE A 189 -30.10 10.35 -18.85
CA PHE A 189 -29.76 11.64 -18.23
C PHE A 189 -30.79 12.68 -18.60
N GLN A 190 -31.41 13.26 -17.60
CA GLN A 190 -32.40 14.33 -17.76
C GLN A 190 -31.83 15.66 -17.32
N TYR A 191 -32.04 16.70 -18.09
CA TYR A 191 -31.60 18.07 -17.81
C TYR A 191 -32.55 19.11 -18.37
N ASN A 192 -32.52 20.30 -17.79
CA ASN A 192 -33.29 21.44 -18.26
C ASN A 192 -32.35 22.52 -18.80
N ILE A 193 -32.79 23.19 -19.87
CA ILE A 193 -32.17 24.40 -20.40
C ILE A 193 -33.12 25.55 -20.12
N ASN A 194 -32.65 26.57 -19.38
CA ASN A 194 -33.44 27.77 -19.08
C ASN A 194 -33.09 28.88 -20.07
N SER A 195 -34.04 29.82 -20.26
CA SER A 195 -33.88 30.92 -21.23
C SER A 195 -32.82 31.95 -20.84
N ASP A 196 -32.41 31.98 -19.59
CA ASP A 196 -31.41 32.89 -19.03
C ASP A 196 -30.00 32.27 -18.97
N GLU A 197 -29.84 31.01 -19.40
CA GLU A 197 -28.57 30.33 -19.45
C GLU A 197 -27.80 30.64 -20.75
N THR A 198 -26.49 30.49 -20.67
CA THR A 198 -25.60 30.53 -21.82
C THR A 198 -25.20 29.12 -22.27
N ASN A 199 -24.59 28.98 -23.44
CA ASN A 199 -24.05 27.67 -23.86
C ASN A 199 -23.04 27.14 -22.86
N LEU A 200 -22.20 28.01 -22.29
CA LEU A 200 -21.21 27.60 -21.30
C LEU A 200 -21.87 27.05 -20.03
N ASP A 201 -22.98 27.69 -19.57
CA ASP A 201 -23.73 27.20 -18.41
C ASP A 201 -24.32 25.80 -18.66
N VAL A 202 -24.86 25.60 -19.87
CA VAL A 202 -25.39 24.27 -20.28
C VAL A 202 -24.29 23.22 -20.33
N LEU A 203 -23.14 23.54 -20.95
CA LEU A 203 -22.00 22.61 -21.02
C LEU A 203 -21.47 22.27 -19.61
N ASP A 204 -21.38 23.25 -18.71
CA ASP A 204 -20.95 23.03 -17.33
C ASP A 204 -21.95 22.16 -16.55
N LYS A 205 -23.24 22.39 -16.75
CA LYS A 205 -24.30 21.55 -16.20
C LYS A 205 -24.17 20.09 -16.66
N LEU A 206 -24.00 19.87 -17.95
CA LEU A 206 -23.81 18.53 -18.51
C LEU A 206 -22.53 17.88 -18.02
N ALA A 207 -21.43 18.63 -17.94
CA ALA A 207 -20.17 18.11 -17.39
C ALA A 207 -20.33 17.65 -15.93
N ARG A 208 -20.98 18.45 -15.10
CA ARG A 208 -21.27 18.06 -13.70
C ARG A 208 -22.19 16.84 -13.62
N LEU A 209 -23.20 16.78 -14.49
CA LEU A 209 -24.16 15.68 -14.52
C LEU A 209 -23.44 14.35 -14.83
N VAL A 210 -22.60 14.32 -15.88
CA VAL A 210 -21.82 13.14 -16.23
C VAL A 210 -20.81 12.78 -15.17
N ASN A 211 -20.05 13.75 -14.65
CA ASN A 211 -19.04 13.51 -13.63
C ASN A 211 -19.62 12.99 -12.30
N SER A 212 -20.83 13.43 -11.94
CA SER A 212 -21.52 12.96 -10.73
C SER A 212 -22.08 11.54 -10.84
N SER A 213 -22.23 11.04 -12.05
CA SER A 213 -22.81 9.70 -12.29
C SER A 213 -21.88 8.54 -11.95
N SER A 214 -20.56 8.77 -11.90
CA SER A 214 -19.54 7.75 -11.65
C SER A 214 -19.58 6.55 -12.61
N LEU A 215 -19.98 6.76 -13.87
CA LEU A 215 -20.13 5.71 -14.89
C LEU A 215 -18.81 5.36 -15.61
N GLY A 216 -17.68 5.80 -15.09
CA GLY A 216 -16.39 5.56 -15.72
C GLY A 216 -16.11 6.46 -16.92
N ILE A 217 -16.79 7.61 -16.99
CA ILE A 217 -16.61 8.65 -18.00
C ILE A 217 -16.34 9.97 -17.28
N THR A 218 -15.35 10.71 -17.75
CA THR A 218 -15.05 12.06 -17.29
C THR A 218 -15.48 13.06 -18.35
N ALA A 219 -16.09 14.16 -17.89
CA ALA A 219 -16.51 15.26 -18.75
C ALA A 219 -15.71 16.51 -18.41
N GLU A 220 -15.15 17.16 -19.41
CA GLU A 220 -14.43 18.43 -19.28
C GLU A 220 -14.86 19.43 -20.35
N ILE A 221 -14.75 20.71 -20.05
CA ILE A 221 -15.04 21.78 -21.00
C ILE A 221 -13.71 22.21 -21.66
N LEU A 222 -13.65 22.11 -22.96
CA LEU A 222 -12.54 22.61 -23.76
C LEU A 222 -12.87 23.99 -24.27
N SER A 223 -11.98 24.97 -24.08
CA SER A 223 -12.09 26.30 -24.69
C SER A 223 -11.18 26.40 -25.92
N ASP A 224 -11.67 27.08 -26.98
CA ASP A 224 -10.88 27.40 -28.15
C ASP A 224 -10.02 28.66 -27.99
N GLY A 225 -10.11 29.34 -26.83
CA GLY A 225 -9.44 30.60 -26.54
C GLY A 225 -10.04 31.83 -27.25
N ASN A 226 -11.09 31.65 -28.07
CA ASN A 226 -11.78 32.70 -28.81
C ASN A 226 -13.23 32.91 -28.34
N GLY A 227 -13.57 32.47 -27.11
CA GLY A 227 -14.88 32.61 -26.53
C GLY A 227 -15.88 31.57 -27.01
N SER A 228 -15.41 30.40 -27.41
CA SER A 228 -16.25 29.22 -27.67
C SER A 228 -15.71 28.02 -26.88
N SER A 229 -16.62 27.19 -26.42
CA SER A 229 -16.31 25.99 -25.64
C SER A 229 -17.04 24.76 -26.16
N ALA A 230 -16.48 23.61 -25.92
CA ALA A 230 -17.02 22.30 -26.28
C ALA A 230 -16.97 21.35 -25.09
N LEU A 231 -17.93 20.46 -25.01
CA LEU A 231 -17.90 19.37 -24.04
C LEU A 231 -17.10 18.20 -24.60
N LYS A 232 -16.12 17.74 -23.83
CA LYS A 232 -15.31 16.54 -24.13
C LYS A 232 -15.62 15.48 -23.10
N LEU A 233 -15.92 14.28 -23.57
CA LEU A 233 -16.18 13.11 -22.75
C LEU A 233 -15.05 12.11 -23.01
N THR A 234 -14.45 11.60 -21.93
CA THR A 234 -13.33 10.65 -22.01
C THR A 234 -13.64 9.45 -21.14
N SER A 235 -13.51 8.24 -21.67
CA SER A 235 -13.63 7.03 -20.86
C SER A 235 -12.46 6.90 -19.89
N ILE A 236 -12.71 6.42 -18.68
CA ILE A 236 -11.65 6.07 -17.73
C ILE A 236 -10.97 4.78 -18.18
N GLN A 237 -11.75 3.85 -18.72
CA GLN A 237 -11.23 2.62 -19.32
C GLN A 237 -10.55 2.92 -20.66
N THR A 238 -9.51 2.15 -20.94
CA THR A 238 -8.81 2.14 -22.22
C THR A 238 -9.04 0.79 -22.91
N GLY A 239 -8.69 0.72 -24.18
CA GLY A 239 -8.78 -0.52 -24.95
C GLY A 239 -10.21 -0.90 -25.32
N LEU A 240 -10.35 -1.83 -26.23
CA LEU A 240 -11.60 -2.43 -26.66
C LEU A 240 -11.49 -3.94 -26.56
N ALA A 241 -12.47 -4.57 -25.96
CA ALA A 241 -12.59 -6.03 -25.96
C ALA A 241 -12.94 -6.54 -27.39
N ASP A 242 -12.69 -7.84 -27.64
CA ASP A 242 -12.84 -8.50 -28.93
C ASP A 242 -14.27 -8.36 -29.38
N ASN A 243 -15.13 -7.85 -29.45
CA ASN A 243 -16.51 -7.68 -29.94
C ASN A 243 -17.11 -6.32 -29.60
N GLU A 244 -16.31 -5.43 -29.03
CA GLU A 244 -16.72 -4.05 -28.75
C GLU A 244 -16.23 -3.13 -29.85
N THR A 245 -17.08 -2.19 -30.25
CA THR A 245 -16.72 -1.14 -31.22
C THR A 245 -16.47 0.19 -30.53
N GLU A 246 -17.02 0.37 -29.33
CA GLU A 246 -16.96 1.58 -28.54
C GLU A 246 -17.12 1.24 -27.05
N LEU A 247 -16.54 2.04 -26.17
CA LEU A 247 -16.68 1.87 -24.73
C LEU A 247 -17.97 2.50 -24.18
N PHE A 248 -18.43 3.54 -24.85
CA PHE A 248 -19.73 4.17 -24.56
C PHE A 248 -20.27 4.85 -25.82
N SER A 249 -21.59 4.93 -25.90
CA SER A 249 -22.29 5.74 -26.89
C SER A 249 -23.32 6.65 -26.24
N ILE A 250 -23.63 7.72 -26.93
CA ILE A 250 -24.63 8.68 -26.50
C ILE A 250 -25.68 8.77 -27.58
N ALA A 251 -26.94 8.63 -27.17
CA ALA A 251 -28.08 8.72 -28.08
C ALA A 251 -29.12 9.72 -27.51
N PRO A 252 -29.75 10.52 -28.37
CA PRO A 252 -30.86 11.37 -27.94
C PRO A 252 -32.08 10.51 -27.60
N ASP A 253 -32.78 10.88 -26.52
CA ASP A 253 -34.11 10.29 -26.30
C ASP A 253 -35.11 10.84 -27.34
N ALA A 254 -35.73 9.94 -28.07
CA ALA A 254 -36.67 10.26 -29.13
C ALA A 254 -37.97 10.95 -28.64
N SER A 255 -38.32 10.80 -27.35
CA SER A 255 -39.55 11.31 -26.77
C SER A 255 -39.52 12.82 -26.44
N THR A 256 -38.35 13.41 -26.30
CA THR A 256 -38.17 14.77 -25.73
C THR A 256 -37.72 15.82 -26.77
N GLY A 257 -37.63 15.51 -28.04
CA GLY A 257 -37.03 16.43 -29.04
C GLY A 257 -35.53 16.65 -28.84
N SER A 258 -34.89 15.78 -28.12
CA SER A 258 -33.45 15.87 -27.75
C SER A 258 -32.51 15.71 -28.95
N THR A 259 -33.00 15.19 -30.10
CA THR A 259 -32.20 15.01 -31.29
C THR A 259 -31.59 16.29 -31.81
N GLU A 260 -32.39 17.41 -31.88
CA GLU A 260 -31.89 18.72 -32.30
C GLU A 260 -30.79 19.26 -31.37
N ILE A 261 -30.98 19.07 -30.07
CA ILE A 261 -30.01 19.51 -29.05
C ILE A 261 -28.73 18.65 -29.15
N MET A 262 -28.86 17.34 -29.36
CA MET A 262 -27.73 16.44 -29.52
C MET A 262 -26.92 16.81 -30.77
N ASP A 263 -27.57 17.10 -31.88
CA ASP A 263 -26.93 17.57 -33.12
C ASP A 263 -26.17 18.91 -32.89
N GLN A 264 -26.70 19.79 -32.05
CA GLN A 264 -26.03 21.04 -31.69
C GLN A 264 -24.83 20.81 -30.78
N LEU A 265 -24.97 19.98 -29.77
CA LEU A 265 -23.90 19.62 -28.86
C LEU A 265 -22.81 18.76 -29.55
N GLY A 266 -23.23 17.80 -30.39
CA GLY A 266 -22.34 16.89 -31.11
C GLY A 266 -21.50 15.96 -30.21
N ILE A 267 -21.96 15.69 -29.00
CA ILE A 267 -21.23 14.85 -28.02
C ILE A 267 -21.34 13.36 -28.29
N ASP A 268 -22.19 12.96 -29.20
CA ASP A 268 -22.33 11.61 -29.74
C ASP A 268 -21.17 11.19 -30.65
N ARG A 269 -20.36 12.16 -31.11
CA ARG A 269 -19.29 11.91 -32.10
C ARG A 269 -18.02 11.43 -31.42
N ILE A 270 -17.58 10.23 -31.78
CA ILE A 270 -16.27 9.70 -31.39
C ILE A 270 -15.18 10.44 -32.19
N THR A 271 -14.34 11.19 -31.49
CA THR A 271 -13.21 11.93 -32.08
C THR A 271 -11.93 11.08 -32.04
N SER A 272 -11.78 10.27 -30.98
CA SER A 272 -10.71 9.30 -30.84
C SER A 272 -11.30 7.97 -30.30
N PRO A 273 -11.28 6.91 -31.09
CA PRO A 273 -11.74 5.61 -30.64
C PRO A 273 -10.78 5.05 -29.58
N ALA A 274 -11.31 4.26 -28.65
CA ALA A 274 -10.49 3.49 -27.74
C ALA A 274 -9.66 2.48 -28.52
N GLN A 275 -8.44 2.24 -28.09
CA GLN A 275 -7.54 1.26 -28.69
C GLN A 275 -6.83 0.46 -27.60
N SER A 276 -6.72 -0.85 -27.80
CA SER A 276 -5.92 -1.73 -26.95
C SER A 276 -4.43 -1.51 -27.19
N SER A 277 -3.61 -1.69 -26.17
CA SER A 277 -2.15 -1.72 -26.34
C SER A 277 -1.75 -2.90 -27.22
N ALA A 278 -0.68 -2.73 -27.98
CA ALA A 278 -0.06 -3.78 -28.78
C ALA A 278 1.43 -3.81 -28.51
N PHE A 279 1.97 -4.98 -28.22
CA PHE A 279 3.37 -5.20 -27.91
C PHE A 279 3.80 -6.61 -28.31
N THR A 280 5.10 -6.84 -28.45
CA THR A 280 5.64 -8.19 -28.54
C THR A 280 6.30 -8.56 -27.23
N LEU A 281 6.12 -9.80 -26.80
CA LEU A 281 6.80 -10.41 -25.66
C LEU A 281 7.60 -11.62 -26.17
N ASN A 282 8.92 -11.57 -26.07
CA ASN A 282 9.81 -12.61 -26.62
C ASN A 282 9.52 -12.93 -28.11
N GLY A 283 9.21 -11.90 -28.91
CA GLY A 283 8.88 -12.04 -30.32
C GLY A 283 7.45 -12.49 -30.63
N THR A 284 6.61 -12.75 -29.62
CA THR A 284 5.20 -13.09 -29.80
C THR A 284 4.32 -11.87 -29.59
N SER A 285 3.38 -11.61 -30.53
CA SER A 285 2.46 -10.48 -30.45
C SER A 285 1.40 -10.69 -29.39
N HIS A 286 1.18 -9.66 -28.58
CA HIS A 286 0.17 -9.60 -27.54
C HIS A 286 -0.57 -8.28 -27.59
N SER A 287 -1.78 -8.26 -27.02
CA SER A 287 -2.57 -7.05 -26.80
C SER A 287 -3.11 -7.04 -25.37
N SER A 288 -3.31 -5.83 -24.84
CA SER A 288 -3.95 -5.65 -23.54
C SER A 288 -4.91 -4.47 -23.60
N LEU A 289 -5.99 -4.53 -22.84
CA LEU A 289 -6.94 -3.43 -22.71
C LEU A 289 -6.34 -2.22 -21.98
N THR A 290 -5.29 -2.45 -21.20
CA THR A 290 -4.62 -1.41 -20.39
C THR A 290 -3.14 -1.32 -20.71
N ASN A 291 -2.50 -0.25 -20.28
CA ASN A 291 -1.05 -0.10 -20.37
C ASN A 291 -0.31 -0.77 -19.21
N THR A 292 -1.03 -1.17 -18.17
CA THR A 292 -0.47 -1.92 -17.03
C THR A 292 -1.09 -3.31 -17.00
N PHE A 293 -0.25 -4.33 -16.97
CA PHE A 293 -0.67 -5.74 -16.93
C PHE A 293 0.37 -6.59 -16.20
N SER A 294 -0.06 -7.76 -15.75
CA SER A 294 0.83 -8.70 -15.07
C SER A 294 1.24 -9.87 -15.97
N ILE A 295 2.50 -10.29 -15.85
CA ILE A 295 3.03 -11.50 -16.48
C ILE A 295 3.24 -12.55 -15.39
N ASN A 296 2.62 -13.73 -15.58
CA ASN A 296 2.70 -14.87 -14.67
C ASN A 296 2.34 -14.55 -13.21
N GLN A 297 1.62 -13.46 -12.95
CA GLN A 297 1.30 -12.97 -11.59
C GLN A 297 2.56 -12.65 -10.74
N VAL A 298 3.70 -12.52 -11.36
CA VAL A 298 5.00 -12.27 -10.70
C VAL A 298 5.55 -10.89 -11.05
N PHE A 299 5.29 -10.42 -12.26
CA PHE A 299 5.77 -9.13 -12.74
C PHE A 299 4.59 -8.27 -13.15
N GLU A 300 4.53 -7.04 -12.70
CA GLU A 300 3.66 -6.00 -13.21
C GLU A 300 4.46 -5.09 -14.13
N LEU A 301 3.98 -4.92 -15.34
CA LEU A 301 4.59 -4.09 -16.36
C LEU A 301 3.67 -2.92 -16.68
N THR A 302 4.24 -1.75 -16.81
CA THR A 302 3.55 -0.56 -17.31
C THR A 302 4.26 -0.06 -18.57
N LEU A 303 3.51 -0.06 -19.67
CA LEU A 303 3.97 0.47 -20.95
C LEU A 303 3.87 2.00 -20.94
N SER A 304 4.89 2.67 -21.45
CA SER A 304 4.91 4.10 -21.65
C SER A 304 5.55 4.40 -23.03
N LEU A 305 5.06 5.41 -23.70
CA LEU A 305 5.69 5.98 -24.89
C LEU A 305 5.96 7.45 -24.58
N ILE A 306 6.92 7.71 -23.71
CA ILE A 306 7.38 9.08 -23.49
C ILE A 306 8.33 9.39 -24.66
N HIS A 307 7.79 10.06 -25.65
CA HIS A 307 8.47 10.66 -26.80
C HIS A 307 9.27 9.71 -27.72
N ILE A 308 8.63 9.36 -28.80
CA ILE A 308 9.34 9.26 -30.07
C ILE A 308 9.21 10.61 -30.78
#